data_e4f31b0ab8f185600b18bc8ec85a5151
#
_entry.id   e4f31b0ab8f185600b18bc8ec85a5151
#
_cell.length_a   1.000
_cell.length_b   1.000
_cell.length_c   1.000
_cell.angle_alpha   90.00
_cell.angle_beta   90.00
_cell.angle_gamma   90.00
#
_symmetry.space_group_name_H-M   'P 1'
#
loop_
_entity.id
_entity.type
_entity.pdbx_description
1 polymer ?
#
loop_
_entity_poly.entity_id
_entity_poly.type
_entity_poly.pdbx_seq_one_letter_code
_entity_poly.pdbx_strand_id
1 'polypeptide(L)'
;MKIGRLRVDPSLFEVRFAAGCDTRRCAAACCRGGVWLDTAERDRVVAHAELVQRVMDPGQPRDPRHWFSRRVVADADFPSGRAAHTRVRGGRCVFLDGARRCVLQKASLAAGNGLQLKPYFCTAFPITIDHGALMLDDEDYRDGQPCCGATRGGPLTVFDVCRKELRHVLGRLGLSRLRRMAVRNRRNRAPC
;
A
#
# COMPACT_ATOMS: atom_id res chain seq x y z
N MET A 1 15.57 -4.73 14.57
CA MET A 1 14.63 -4.29 15.64
C MET A 1 13.28 -4.95 15.41
N LYS A 2 12.42 -5.13 16.45
CA LYS A 2 11.09 -5.79 16.29
C LYS A 2 9.95 -4.98 16.92
N ILE A 3 8.77 -5.04 16.29
CA ILE A 3 7.49 -4.52 16.82
C ILE A 3 6.46 -5.64 16.69
N GLY A 4 6.06 -6.22 17.83
CA GLY A 4 5.30 -7.46 17.82
C GLY A 4 6.10 -8.57 17.11
N ARG A 5 5.47 -9.24 16.13
CA ARG A 5 6.13 -10.26 15.30
C ARG A 5 6.94 -9.70 14.14
N LEU A 6 6.76 -8.43 13.79
CA LEU A 6 7.41 -7.82 12.62
C LEU A 6 8.85 -7.40 12.92
N ARG A 7 9.78 -7.76 12.07
CA ARG A 7 11.11 -7.17 11.99
C ARG A 7 10.98 -5.79 11.35
N VAL A 8 11.66 -4.79 11.89
CA VAL A 8 11.69 -3.44 11.32
C VAL A 8 12.95 -3.29 10.49
N ASP A 9 12.78 -3.04 9.20
CA ASP A 9 13.89 -2.82 8.28
C ASP A 9 14.51 -1.43 8.48
N PRO A 10 15.84 -1.29 8.46
CA PRO A 10 16.52 0.00 8.59
C PRO A 10 16.17 1.02 7.51
N SER A 11 15.79 0.58 6.30
CA SER A 11 15.41 1.45 5.18
C SER A 11 14.36 2.49 5.55
N LEU A 12 13.46 2.17 6.50
CA LEU A 12 12.46 3.13 7.00
C LEU A 12 13.06 4.38 7.64
N PHE A 13 14.30 4.29 8.16
CA PHE A 13 14.99 5.40 8.82
C PHE A 13 16.14 5.97 7.99
N GLU A 14 16.51 5.30 6.91
CA GLU A 14 17.69 5.61 6.09
C GLU A 14 17.33 6.20 4.75
N VAL A 15 16.36 5.59 4.07
CA VAL A 15 15.91 6.07 2.77
C VAL A 15 15.19 7.41 2.93
N ARG A 16 15.55 8.36 2.06
CA ARG A 16 15.00 9.72 2.06
C ARG A 16 13.96 9.87 0.97
N PHE A 17 12.88 10.56 1.31
CA PHE A 17 11.80 10.91 0.38
C PHE A 17 11.63 12.42 0.32
N ALA A 18 11.20 12.92 -0.86
CA ALA A 18 10.85 14.33 -1.02
C ALA A 18 9.54 14.68 -0.30
N ALA A 19 8.56 13.78 -0.34
CA ALA A 19 7.22 13.95 0.23
C ALA A 19 6.57 12.59 0.52
N GLY A 20 5.43 12.58 1.19
CA GLY A 20 4.56 11.41 1.31
C GLY A 20 3.69 11.20 0.06
N CYS A 21 2.94 10.10 0.04
CA CYS A 21 2.05 9.76 -1.07
C CYS A 21 1.02 10.88 -1.32
N ASP A 22 0.99 11.42 -2.53
CA ASP A 22 -0.01 12.39 -2.99
C ASP A 22 -0.60 11.92 -4.34
N THR A 23 -1.81 11.41 -4.29
CA THR A 23 -2.52 10.86 -5.46
C THR A 23 -2.82 11.90 -6.54
N ARG A 24 -2.79 13.20 -6.22
CA ARG A 24 -2.98 14.29 -7.21
C ARG A 24 -1.75 14.48 -8.10
N ARG A 25 -0.57 14.14 -7.59
CA ARG A 25 0.73 14.29 -8.29
C ARG A 25 1.26 12.95 -8.82
N CYS A 26 0.69 11.85 -8.36
CA CYS A 26 1.16 10.52 -8.65
C CYS A 26 0.68 10.05 -10.03
N ALA A 27 1.58 9.44 -10.81
CA ALA A 27 1.24 8.73 -12.04
C ALA A 27 0.58 7.35 -11.80
N ALA A 28 0.25 7.02 -10.54
CA ALA A 28 -0.30 5.74 -10.11
C ALA A 28 0.60 4.54 -10.46
N ALA A 29 1.92 4.69 -10.33
CA ALA A 29 2.88 3.63 -10.68
C ALA A 29 2.65 2.34 -9.87
N CYS A 30 2.30 2.46 -8.58
CA CYS A 30 1.94 1.32 -7.74
C CYS A 30 0.75 0.49 -8.27
N CYS A 31 -0.07 1.06 -9.16
CA CYS A 31 -1.17 0.36 -9.80
C CYS A 31 -0.80 -0.31 -11.13
N ARG A 32 0.46 -0.25 -11.59
CA ARG A 32 0.86 -0.90 -12.85
C ARG A 32 0.90 -2.41 -12.73
N GLY A 33 1.47 -2.93 -11.66
CA GLY A 33 1.61 -4.36 -11.41
C GLY A 33 0.36 -5.03 -10.79
N GLY A 34 -0.68 -4.26 -10.43
CA GLY A 34 -1.75 -4.78 -9.58
C GLY A 34 -1.29 -4.90 -8.12
N VAL A 35 -1.99 -5.75 -7.34
CA VAL A 35 -1.63 -5.99 -5.93
C VAL A 35 -2.05 -7.38 -5.51
N TRP A 36 -1.23 -8.02 -4.69
CA TRP A 36 -1.63 -9.16 -3.88
C TRP A 36 -2.45 -8.68 -2.67
N LEU A 37 -3.55 -9.36 -2.39
CA LEU A 37 -4.46 -9.04 -1.29
C LEU A 37 -4.97 -10.31 -0.65
N ASP A 38 -5.34 -10.22 0.62
CA ASP A 38 -5.95 -11.34 1.34
C ASP A 38 -7.22 -11.82 0.62
N THR A 39 -7.45 -13.14 0.60
CA THR A 39 -8.66 -13.69 -0.02
C THR A 39 -9.94 -13.15 0.61
N ALA A 40 -9.95 -12.82 1.89
CA ALA A 40 -11.10 -12.18 2.54
C ALA A 40 -11.33 -10.74 2.04
N GLU A 41 -10.27 -10.01 1.68
CA GLU A 41 -10.40 -8.69 1.04
C GLU A 41 -11.00 -8.82 -0.38
N ARG A 42 -10.52 -9.80 -1.17
CA ARG A 42 -11.09 -10.13 -2.48
C ARG A 42 -12.60 -10.41 -2.36
N ASP A 43 -12.97 -11.27 -1.44
CA ASP A 43 -14.36 -11.71 -1.27
C ASP A 43 -15.25 -10.54 -0.83
N ARG A 44 -14.74 -9.65 0.02
CA ARG A 44 -15.42 -8.40 0.38
C ARG A 44 -15.64 -7.49 -0.82
N VAL A 45 -14.65 -7.32 -1.70
CA VAL A 45 -14.80 -6.53 -2.93
C VAL A 45 -15.87 -7.14 -3.84
N VAL A 46 -15.88 -8.47 -4.01
CA VAL A 46 -16.86 -9.20 -4.81
C VAL A 46 -18.27 -9.08 -4.21
N ALA A 47 -18.40 -9.19 -2.90
CA ALA A 47 -19.69 -9.02 -2.21
C ALA A 47 -20.29 -7.62 -2.39
N HIS A 48 -19.47 -6.61 -2.72
CA HIS A 48 -19.91 -5.23 -2.99
C HIS A 48 -19.81 -4.86 -4.47
N ALA A 49 -19.95 -5.84 -5.36
CA ALA A 49 -19.73 -5.67 -6.80
C ALA A 49 -20.56 -4.54 -7.40
N GLU A 50 -21.84 -4.42 -7.05
CA GLU A 50 -22.71 -3.36 -7.57
C GLU A 50 -22.21 -1.95 -7.20
N LEU A 51 -21.71 -1.77 -5.97
CA LEU A 51 -21.15 -0.51 -5.53
C LEU A 51 -19.88 -0.16 -6.31
N VAL A 52 -19.02 -1.15 -6.54
CA VAL A 52 -17.78 -1.00 -7.32
C VAL A 52 -18.13 -0.65 -8.78
N GLN A 53 -19.06 -1.39 -9.39
CA GLN A 53 -19.50 -1.18 -10.78
C GLN A 53 -20.09 0.22 -11.02
N ARG A 54 -20.82 0.78 -10.04
CA ARG A 54 -21.40 2.13 -10.15
C ARG A 54 -20.36 3.24 -10.32
N VAL A 55 -19.16 3.05 -9.78
CA VAL A 55 -18.09 4.06 -9.84
C VAL A 55 -17.00 3.74 -10.84
N MET A 56 -17.14 2.64 -11.59
CA MET A 56 -16.25 2.26 -12.70
C MET A 56 -16.53 3.08 -13.95
N ASP A 57 -15.48 3.37 -14.71
CA ASP A 57 -15.60 3.95 -16.03
C ASP A 57 -16.22 2.94 -17.04
N PRO A 58 -16.87 3.39 -18.12
CA PRO A 58 -17.52 2.50 -19.10
C PRO A 58 -16.61 1.42 -19.70
N GLY A 59 -15.33 1.72 -19.90
CA GLY A 59 -14.36 0.79 -20.49
C GLY A 59 -13.74 -0.21 -19.51
N GLN A 60 -14.04 -0.14 -18.22
CA GLN A 60 -13.50 -1.06 -17.24
C GLN A 60 -14.30 -2.38 -17.19
N PRO A 61 -13.66 -3.51 -16.82
CA PRO A 61 -14.35 -4.80 -16.75
C PRO A 61 -15.34 -4.83 -15.59
N ARG A 62 -16.63 -4.77 -15.90
CA ARG A 62 -17.69 -4.75 -14.87
C ARG A 62 -17.98 -6.11 -14.26
N ASP A 63 -17.70 -7.21 -14.95
CA ASP A 63 -17.89 -8.57 -14.42
C ASP A 63 -16.82 -8.89 -13.34
N PRO A 64 -17.22 -9.19 -12.10
CA PRO A 64 -16.30 -9.51 -10.99
C PRO A 64 -15.36 -10.68 -11.28
N ARG A 65 -15.76 -11.61 -12.16
CA ARG A 65 -14.90 -12.73 -12.61
C ARG A 65 -13.63 -12.27 -13.32
N HIS A 66 -13.59 -11.02 -13.76
CA HIS A 66 -12.45 -10.41 -14.44
C HIS A 66 -11.63 -9.46 -13.56
N TRP A 67 -11.94 -9.35 -12.26
CA TRP A 67 -11.25 -8.44 -11.35
C TRP A 67 -10.00 -9.03 -10.73
N PHE A 68 -10.02 -10.34 -10.48
CA PHE A 68 -8.94 -11.04 -9.78
C PHE A 68 -8.39 -12.20 -10.59
N SER A 69 -7.14 -12.58 -10.32
CA SER A 69 -6.54 -13.79 -10.82
C SER A 69 -7.31 -15.01 -10.30
N ARG A 70 -7.39 -16.06 -11.11
CA ARG A 70 -7.90 -17.36 -10.66
C ARG A 70 -6.92 -18.07 -9.71
N ARG A 71 -5.64 -17.75 -9.82
CA ARG A 71 -4.59 -18.31 -8.96
C ARG A 71 -4.68 -17.67 -7.57
N VAL A 72 -4.72 -18.51 -6.55
CA VAL A 72 -4.55 -18.16 -5.14
C VAL A 72 -3.26 -18.83 -4.68
N VAL A 73 -2.43 -18.10 -3.95
CA VAL A 73 -1.16 -18.61 -3.41
C VAL A 73 -1.24 -18.69 -1.88
N ALA A 74 -0.48 -19.59 -1.28
CA ALA A 74 -0.26 -19.59 0.16
C ALA A 74 0.76 -18.50 0.50
N ASP A 75 0.44 -17.68 1.50
CA ASP A 75 1.31 -16.59 1.93
C ASP A 75 1.00 -16.22 3.39
N ALA A 76 1.98 -16.41 4.26
CA ALA A 76 1.86 -16.22 5.70
C ALA A 76 1.82 -14.73 6.12
N ASP A 77 2.15 -13.80 5.24
CA ASP A 77 2.06 -12.36 5.52
C ASP A 77 0.61 -11.84 5.47
N PHE A 78 -0.30 -12.63 4.89
CA PHE A 78 -1.74 -12.33 4.89
C PHE A 78 -2.47 -13.02 6.05
N PRO A 79 -3.46 -12.36 6.67
CA PRO A 79 -4.20 -12.91 7.83
C PRO A 79 -4.86 -14.27 7.56
N SER A 80 -5.38 -14.51 6.35
CA SER A 80 -5.97 -15.81 5.98
C SER A 80 -4.93 -16.87 5.59
N GLY A 81 -3.64 -16.51 5.53
CA GLY A 81 -2.58 -17.36 4.98
C GLY A 81 -2.68 -17.56 3.46
N ARG A 82 -3.53 -16.80 2.76
CA ARG A 82 -3.80 -16.96 1.32
C ARG A 82 -3.95 -15.62 0.65
N ALA A 83 -3.33 -15.47 -0.52
CA ALA A 83 -3.40 -14.25 -1.32
C ALA A 83 -3.98 -14.50 -2.71
N ALA A 84 -4.77 -13.55 -3.19
CA ALA A 84 -5.21 -13.41 -4.56
C ALA A 84 -4.58 -12.14 -5.17
N HIS A 85 -4.51 -12.07 -6.50
CA HIS A 85 -3.94 -10.90 -7.18
C HIS A 85 -5.01 -10.16 -7.98
N THR A 86 -5.01 -8.84 -7.96
CA THR A 86 -5.86 -8.05 -8.86
C THR A 86 -5.38 -8.24 -10.29
N ARG A 87 -6.29 -8.35 -11.27
CA ARG A 87 -5.87 -8.45 -12.67
C ARG A 87 -5.27 -7.14 -13.16
N VAL A 88 -4.33 -7.29 -14.09
CA VAL A 88 -3.70 -6.20 -14.82
C VAL A 88 -4.13 -6.27 -16.28
N ARG A 89 -4.54 -5.15 -16.86
CA ARG A 89 -4.87 -5.00 -18.28
C ARG A 89 -4.17 -3.75 -18.81
N GLY A 90 -3.46 -3.89 -19.95
CA GLY A 90 -2.73 -2.78 -20.53
C GLY A 90 -1.72 -2.11 -19.56
N GLY A 91 -1.04 -2.91 -18.73
CA GLY A 91 -0.07 -2.39 -17.75
C GLY A 91 -0.70 -1.62 -16.58
N ARG A 92 -1.98 -1.87 -16.26
CA ARG A 92 -2.70 -1.21 -15.16
C ARG A 92 -3.58 -2.19 -14.40
N CYS A 93 -3.69 -1.98 -13.09
CA CYS A 93 -4.71 -2.64 -12.28
C CYS A 93 -6.10 -2.36 -12.87
N VAL A 94 -6.95 -3.38 -12.94
CA VAL A 94 -8.33 -3.24 -13.47
C VAL A 94 -9.20 -2.24 -12.70
N PHE A 95 -8.82 -1.91 -11.47
CA PHE A 95 -9.48 -0.90 -10.63
C PHE A 95 -8.89 0.51 -10.76
N LEU A 96 -7.95 0.74 -11.69
CA LEU A 96 -7.45 2.09 -11.98
C LEU A 96 -8.32 2.72 -13.08
N ASP A 97 -9.00 3.83 -12.78
CA ASP A 97 -9.83 4.57 -13.73
C ASP A 97 -8.99 5.41 -14.70
N GLY A 98 -9.63 5.99 -15.71
CA GLY A 98 -8.98 6.86 -16.71
C GLY A 98 -8.36 8.12 -16.11
N ALA A 99 -8.87 8.59 -14.97
CA ALA A 99 -8.32 9.71 -14.21
C ALA A 99 -7.19 9.30 -13.22
N ARG A 100 -6.68 8.05 -13.33
CA ARG A 100 -5.64 7.48 -12.47
C ARG A 100 -6.04 7.40 -10.99
N ARG A 101 -7.31 7.15 -10.69
CA ARG A 101 -7.82 6.98 -9.34
C ARG A 101 -8.27 5.55 -9.11
N CYS A 102 -8.13 5.08 -7.88
CA CYS A 102 -8.55 3.74 -7.51
C CYS A 102 -10.08 3.67 -7.37
N VAL A 103 -10.73 2.84 -8.17
CA VAL A 103 -12.18 2.57 -8.13
C VAL A 103 -12.61 2.03 -6.76
N LEU A 104 -11.80 1.15 -6.15
CA LEU A 104 -12.12 0.59 -4.82
C LEU A 104 -12.11 1.67 -3.73
N GLN A 105 -11.21 2.66 -3.85
CA GLN A 105 -11.23 3.82 -2.94
C GLN A 105 -12.45 4.70 -3.19
N LYS A 106 -12.81 4.95 -4.46
CA LYS A 106 -14.04 5.71 -4.81
C LYS A 106 -15.29 5.02 -4.25
N ALA A 107 -15.39 3.70 -4.41
CA ALA A 107 -16.49 2.91 -3.89
C ALA A 107 -16.56 2.98 -2.35
N SER A 108 -15.43 2.86 -1.66
CA SER A 108 -15.36 3.00 -0.19
C SER A 108 -15.85 4.36 0.28
N LEU A 109 -15.45 5.44 -0.41
CA LEU A 109 -15.88 6.80 -0.08
C LEU A 109 -17.37 7.02 -0.36
N ALA A 110 -17.88 6.47 -1.47
CA ALA A 110 -19.30 6.57 -1.83
C ALA A 110 -20.23 5.83 -0.85
N ALA A 111 -19.75 4.77 -0.22
CA ALA A 111 -20.50 4.03 0.80
C ALA A 111 -20.72 4.84 2.09
N GLY A 112 -19.81 5.74 2.47
CA GLY A 112 -19.94 6.67 3.59
C GLY A 112 -19.99 6.07 5.00
N ASN A 113 -19.99 4.74 5.13
CA ASN A 113 -20.19 3.99 6.37
C ASN A 113 -18.92 3.33 6.94
N GLY A 114 -17.75 3.81 6.52
CA GLY A 114 -16.46 3.23 6.94
C GLY A 114 -16.08 1.95 6.20
N LEU A 115 -16.83 1.55 5.16
CA LEU A 115 -16.52 0.39 4.33
C LEU A 115 -15.12 0.55 3.68
N GLN A 116 -14.25 -0.44 3.87
CA GLN A 116 -12.91 -0.49 3.30
C GLN A 116 -12.85 -1.55 2.20
N LEU A 117 -12.84 -1.10 0.94
CA LEU A 117 -12.67 -1.96 -0.24
C LEU A 117 -11.27 -1.87 -0.83
N LYS A 118 -10.56 -0.74 -0.60
CA LYS A 118 -9.17 -0.61 -1.04
C LYS A 118 -8.30 -1.60 -0.27
N PRO A 119 -7.52 -2.47 -0.95
CA PRO A 119 -6.69 -3.47 -0.30
C PRO A 119 -5.72 -2.87 0.71
N TYR A 120 -5.41 -3.65 1.73
CA TYR A 120 -4.52 -3.29 2.84
C TYR A 120 -3.17 -2.77 2.33
N PHE A 121 -2.50 -3.51 1.47
CA PHE A 121 -1.20 -3.10 0.92
C PHE A 121 -1.30 -1.88 -0.01
N CYS A 122 -2.40 -1.71 -0.75
CA CYS A 122 -2.62 -0.45 -1.49
C CYS A 122 -2.79 0.76 -0.57
N THR A 123 -3.29 0.56 0.64
CA THR A 123 -3.42 1.64 1.65
C THR A 123 -2.11 1.88 2.38
N ALA A 124 -1.31 0.83 2.58
CA ALA A 124 0.00 0.88 3.21
C ALA A 124 1.11 1.43 2.29
N PHE A 125 0.98 1.32 0.97
CA PHE A 125 2.02 1.71 0.02
C PHE A 125 2.55 3.13 0.28
N PRO A 126 3.85 3.36 0.30
CA PRO A 126 4.97 2.48 -0.11
C PRO A 126 5.54 1.60 1.02
N ILE A 127 4.81 1.40 2.10
CA ILE A 127 5.20 0.48 3.16
C ILE A 127 4.60 -0.89 2.87
N THR A 128 5.41 -1.93 3.02
CA THR A 128 4.98 -3.32 2.84
C THR A 128 5.41 -4.19 4.03
N ILE A 129 4.86 -5.40 4.08
CA ILE A 129 5.34 -6.51 4.90
C ILE A 129 5.76 -7.60 3.92
N ASP A 130 7.00 -8.04 4.02
CA ASP A 130 7.54 -9.13 3.24
C ASP A 130 8.34 -10.06 4.13
N HIS A 131 8.02 -11.36 4.14
CA HIS A 131 8.61 -12.37 5.01
C HIS A 131 8.72 -11.93 6.48
N GLY A 132 7.64 -11.31 6.99
CA GLY A 132 7.57 -10.78 8.36
C GLY A 132 8.47 -9.56 8.61
N ALA A 133 8.99 -8.91 7.59
CA ALA A 133 9.72 -7.65 7.69
C ALA A 133 8.82 -6.47 7.29
N LEU A 134 8.69 -5.48 8.18
CA LEU A 134 8.11 -4.18 7.86
C LEU A 134 9.17 -3.34 7.16
N MET A 135 8.95 -3.01 5.91
CA MET A 135 9.95 -2.40 5.05
C MET A 135 9.33 -1.47 4.00
N LEU A 136 10.20 -0.86 3.23
CA LEU A 136 9.83 -0.10 2.05
C LEU A 136 9.65 -1.07 0.88
N ASP A 137 8.60 -0.88 0.09
CA ASP A 137 8.29 -1.66 -1.11
C ASP A 137 9.36 -1.48 -2.20
N ASP A 138 9.38 -2.36 -3.18
CA ASP A 138 10.38 -2.39 -4.25
C ASP A 138 10.53 -1.06 -4.99
N GLU A 139 11.75 -0.76 -5.43
CA GLU A 139 12.05 0.44 -6.20
C GLU A 139 11.29 0.50 -7.51
N ASP A 140 11.05 -0.63 -8.16
CA ASP A 140 10.35 -0.72 -9.45
C ASP A 140 8.98 -0.02 -9.45
N TYR A 141 8.29 -0.01 -8.30
CA TYR A 141 7.02 0.69 -8.13
C TYR A 141 7.14 2.14 -7.68
N ARG A 142 8.34 2.58 -7.28
CA ARG A 142 8.61 3.89 -6.67
C ARG A 142 9.51 4.77 -7.49
N ASP A 143 10.36 4.18 -8.35
CA ASP A 143 11.37 4.91 -9.10
C ASP A 143 10.73 5.95 -10.02
N GLY A 144 11.37 7.12 -10.09
CA GLY A 144 10.86 8.26 -10.87
C GLY A 144 9.56 8.87 -10.36
N GLN A 145 8.99 8.43 -9.24
CA GLN A 145 7.76 9.00 -8.71
C GLN A 145 8.03 10.23 -7.83
N PRO A 146 7.29 11.35 -8.03
CA PRO A 146 7.57 12.61 -7.34
C PRO A 146 7.27 12.57 -5.84
N CYS A 147 6.53 11.57 -5.36
CA CYS A 147 6.06 11.51 -3.97
C CYS A 147 6.62 10.33 -3.18
N CYS A 148 6.98 9.22 -3.82
CA CYS A 148 7.48 8.01 -3.15
C CYS A 148 8.83 7.51 -3.71
N GLY A 149 9.41 8.22 -4.66
CA GLY A 149 10.78 7.98 -5.12
C GLY A 149 11.80 8.38 -4.07
N ALA A 150 12.89 7.62 -3.97
CA ALA A 150 14.01 7.96 -3.10
C ALA A 150 14.71 9.24 -3.58
N THR A 151 15.14 10.07 -2.64
CA THR A 151 15.92 11.27 -2.93
C THR A 151 17.30 11.18 -2.28
N ARG A 152 18.32 11.74 -2.94
CA ARG A 152 19.63 11.90 -2.33
C ARG A 152 19.63 13.16 -1.46
N GLY A 153 20.03 13.01 -0.18
CA GLY A 153 20.26 14.17 0.71
C GLY A 153 19.02 14.90 1.23
N GLY A 154 17.82 14.40 1.03
CA GLY A 154 16.60 15.02 1.59
C GLY A 154 16.58 14.98 3.14
N PRO A 155 15.91 15.94 3.81
CA PRO A 155 15.86 15.98 5.28
C PRO A 155 14.93 14.93 5.89
N LEU A 156 13.95 14.44 5.12
CA LEU A 156 12.88 13.56 5.61
C LEU A 156 13.15 12.10 5.25
N THR A 157 13.01 11.23 6.24
CA THR A 157 13.07 9.77 6.01
C THR A 157 11.69 9.22 5.63
N VAL A 158 11.66 7.98 5.13
CA VAL A 158 10.39 7.24 4.93
C VAL A 158 9.53 7.29 6.19
N PHE A 159 10.13 7.06 7.37
CA PHE A 159 9.43 7.17 8.65
C PHE A 159 8.79 8.55 8.87
N ASP A 160 9.45 9.63 8.44
CA ASP A 160 8.93 10.99 8.65
C ASP A 160 7.72 11.29 7.77
N VAL A 161 7.70 10.81 6.54
CA VAL A 161 6.65 11.12 5.55
C VAL A 161 5.53 10.09 5.49
N CYS A 162 5.78 8.80 5.77
CA CYS A 162 4.81 7.71 5.67
C CYS A 162 4.12 7.39 7.00
N ARG A 163 3.86 8.38 7.85
CA ARG A 163 3.26 8.17 9.19
C ARG A 163 1.82 7.63 9.15
N LYS A 164 1.06 7.98 8.11
CA LYS A 164 -0.31 7.50 7.92
C LYS A 164 -0.31 6.02 7.55
N GLU A 165 0.54 5.64 6.63
CA GLU A 165 0.75 4.28 6.15
C GLU A 165 1.29 3.39 7.29
N LEU A 166 2.32 3.85 7.99
CA LEU A 166 2.87 3.17 9.16
C LEU A 166 1.84 3.01 10.29
N ARG A 167 0.97 4.01 10.49
CA ARG A 167 -0.13 3.90 11.45
C ARG A 167 -1.19 2.88 11.00
N HIS A 168 -1.47 2.82 9.70
CA HIS A 168 -2.36 1.82 9.13
C HIS A 168 -1.85 0.40 9.40
N VAL A 169 -0.55 0.16 9.19
CA VAL A 169 0.08 -1.14 9.38
C VAL A 169 0.25 -1.53 10.85
N LEU A 170 0.71 -0.60 11.69
CA LEU A 170 1.15 -0.88 13.07
C LEU A 170 0.11 -0.51 14.15
N GLY A 171 -0.93 0.22 13.77
CA GLY A 171 -1.82 0.85 14.73
C GLY A 171 -1.13 1.96 15.56
N ARG A 172 -1.86 2.56 16.50
CA ARG A 172 -1.34 3.66 17.33
C ARG A 172 -0.17 3.22 18.22
N LEU A 173 -0.28 2.06 18.86
CA LEU A 173 0.73 1.57 19.80
C LEU A 173 2.01 1.15 19.08
N GLY A 174 1.89 0.46 17.93
CA GLY A 174 3.04 0.07 17.12
C GLY A 174 3.78 1.27 16.55
N LEU A 175 3.07 2.29 16.05
CA LEU A 175 3.68 3.53 15.58
C LEU A 175 4.41 4.27 16.71
N SER A 176 3.87 4.27 17.94
CA SER A 176 4.55 4.85 19.10
C SER A 176 5.86 4.14 19.42
N ARG A 177 5.87 2.80 19.31
CA ARG A 177 7.10 2.01 19.47
C ARG A 177 8.13 2.33 18.37
N LEU A 178 7.67 2.42 17.12
CA LEU A 178 8.53 2.79 15.97
C LEU A 178 9.14 4.19 16.14
N ARG A 179 8.39 5.15 16.68
CA ARG A 179 8.93 6.49 17.04
C ARG A 179 10.10 6.41 17.99
N ARG A 180 10.00 5.63 19.06
CA ARG A 180 11.11 5.46 20.01
C ARG A 180 12.34 4.87 19.36
N MET A 181 12.14 3.91 18.42
CA MET A 181 13.25 3.34 17.64
C MET A 181 13.91 4.38 16.73
N ALA A 182 13.12 5.23 16.06
CA ALA A 182 13.64 6.31 15.21
C ALA A 182 14.53 7.28 15.99
N VAL A 183 14.09 7.69 17.19
CA VAL A 183 14.89 8.59 18.07
C VAL A 183 16.22 7.94 18.48
N ARG A 184 16.20 6.67 18.85
CA ARG A 184 17.43 5.93 19.20
C ARG A 184 18.37 5.80 18.01
N ASN A 185 17.83 5.51 16.83
CA ASN A 185 18.64 5.40 15.60
C ASN A 185 19.33 6.72 15.24
N ARG A 186 18.64 7.86 15.41
CA ARG A 186 19.21 9.19 15.16
C ARG A 186 20.33 9.52 16.15
N ARG A 187 20.18 9.18 17.45
CA ARG A 187 21.21 9.41 18.47
C ARG A 187 22.49 8.61 18.18
N ASN A 188 22.34 7.36 17.74
CA ASN A 188 23.49 6.50 17.44
C ASN A 188 24.24 6.89 16.14
N ARG A 189 23.68 7.79 15.34
CA ARG A 189 24.25 8.26 14.07
C ARG A 189 24.75 9.71 14.14
N ALA A 190 24.49 10.43 15.21
CA ALA A 190 25.09 11.75 15.44
C ALA A 190 26.60 11.54 15.62
N PRO A 191 27.47 12.15 14.81
CA PRO A 191 28.89 12.11 15.05
C PRO A 191 29.17 12.78 16.40
N CYS A 192 30.11 12.19 17.18
CA CYS A 192 30.71 12.84 18.33
C CYS A 192 31.44 14.09 17.90
#